data_73d704463861946183287ec83e5f187e
#
_entry.id   73d704463861946183287ec83e5f187e
#
_cell.length_a   1.000
_cell.length_b   1.000
_cell.length_c   1.000
_cell.angle_alpha   90.00
_cell.angle_beta   90.00
_cell.angle_gamma   90.00
#
_symmetry.space_group_name_H-M   'P 1'
#
loop_
_entity.id
_entity.type
_entity.pdbx_description
1 polymer ?
#
loop_
_entity_poly.entity_id
_entity_poly.type
_entity_poly.pdbx_seq_one_letter_code
_entity_poly.pdbx_strand_id
1 'polypeptide(L)' 'MTIELTPEEKIGIINSHIKNISYNKYNNEIALLEENTKTNKDTVIIAKLNADISEAESQISALNEEAAKFTSSN' A
#
# COMPACT_ATOMS: atom_id res chain seq x y z
N MET A 1 24.24 19.83 13.00
CA MET A 1 23.38 19.16 13.98
C MET A 1 22.40 18.25 13.28
N THR A 2 22.26 17.04 13.76
CA THR A 2 21.40 16.05 13.15
C THR A 2 20.13 15.90 13.97
N ILE A 3 19.00 15.93 13.31
CA ILE A 3 17.73 15.68 13.98
C ILE A 3 17.39 14.21 13.84
N GLU A 4 17.17 13.57 14.98
CA GLU A 4 16.78 12.17 14.98
C GLU A 4 15.32 12.04 15.35
N LEU A 5 14.62 11.23 14.59
CA LEU A 5 13.22 10.95 14.85
C LEU A 5 13.11 9.88 15.93
N THR A 6 12.12 10.02 16.79
CA THR A 6 11.83 8.98 17.77
C THR A 6 11.20 7.78 17.07
N PRO A 7 11.24 6.60 17.72
CA PRO A 7 10.53 5.45 17.15
C PRO A 7 9.05 5.73 16.90
N GLU A 8 8.41 6.47 17.79
CA GLU A 8 6.99 6.82 17.61
C GLU A 8 6.77 7.67 16.39
N GLU A 9 7.67 8.63 16.16
CA GLU A 9 7.58 9.48 14.97
C GLU A 9 7.78 8.68 13.69
N LYS A 10 8.73 7.74 13.72
CA LYS A 10 8.98 6.89 12.56
C LYS A 10 7.78 6.01 12.25
N ILE A 11 7.17 5.42 13.28
CA ILE A 11 5.98 4.61 13.12
C ILE A 11 4.84 5.44 12.54
N GLY A 12 4.67 6.67 13.03
CA GLY A 12 3.64 7.57 12.51
C GLY A 12 3.81 7.85 11.02
N ILE A 13 5.05 8.08 10.60
CA ILE A 13 5.35 8.33 9.19
C ILE A 13 5.04 7.07 8.37
N ILE A 14 5.49 5.91 8.85
CA ILE A 14 5.25 4.65 8.15
C ILE A 14 3.75 4.41 8.01
N ASN A 15 2.99 4.63 9.09
CA ASN A 15 1.54 4.43 9.06
C ASN A 15 0.85 5.35 8.07
N SER A 16 1.35 6.58 7.92
CA SER A 16 0.81 7.50 6.91
C SER A 16 1.04 6.97 5.50
N HIS A 17 2.21 6.43 5.25
CA HIS A 17 2.51 5.84 3.95
C HIS A 17 1.63 4.62 3.68
N ILE A 18 1.47 3.75 4.69
CA ILE A 18 0.61 2.58 4.55
C ILE A 18 -0.82 3.00 4.22
N LYS A 19 -1.31 4.04 4.91
CA LYS A 19 -2.68 4.51 4.67
C LYS A 19 -2.85 5.01 3.24
N ASN A 20 -1.88 5.78 2.74
CA ASN A 20 -1.94 6.28 1.38
C ASN A 20 -1.91 5.17 0.35
N ILE A 21 -1.03 4.19 0.56
CA ILE A 21 -0.93 3.04 -0.34
C ILE A 21 -2.22 2.23 -0.30
N SER A 22 -2.77 2.02 0.89
CA SER A 22 -4.02 1.27 1.06
C SER A 22 -5.18 1.98 0.37
N TYR A 23 -5.22 3.30 0.45
CA TYR A 23 -6.24 4.09 -0.24
C TYR A 23 -6.16 3.86 -1.76
N ASN A 24 -4.97 3.95 -2.30
CA ASN A 24 -4.77 3.75 -3.74
C ASN A 24 -5.06 2.31 -4.15
N LYS A 25 -4.68 1.35 -3.30
CA LYS A 25 -4.97 -0.06 -3.55
C LYS A 25 -6.47 -0.28 -3.64
N TYR A 26 -7.24 0.27 -2.69
CA TYR A 26 -8.68 0.10 -2.70
C TYR A 26 -9.30 0.75 -3.93
N ASN A 27 -8.83 1.94 -4.32
CA ASN A 27 -9.28 2.56 -5.55
C ASN A 27 -9.07 1.65 -6.76
N ASN A 28 -7.93 0.99 -6.81
CA ASN A 28 -7.64 0.06 -7.91
C ASN A 28 -8.53 -1.17 -7.85
N GLU A 29 -8.85 -1.66 -6.63
CA GLU A 29 -9.77 -2.79 -6.47
C GLU A 29 -11.17 -2.43 -6.96
N ILE A 30 -11.63 -1.22 -6.68
CA ILE A 30 -12.93 -0.75 -7.17
C ILE A 30 -12.90 -0.62 -8.69
N ALA A 31 -11.83 -0.05 -9.25
CA ALA A 31 -11.69 0.04 -10.70
C ALA A 31 -11.73 -1.33 -11.35
N LEU A 32 -11.10 -2.33 -10.70
CA LEU A 32 -11.11 -3.69 -11.21
C LEU A 32 -12.52 -4.28 -11.20
N LEU A 33 -13.27 -4.04 -10.13
CA LEU A 33 -14.68 -4.48 -10.07
C LEU A 33 -15.48 -3.87 -11.21
N GLU A 34 -15.29 -2.57 -11.44
CA GLU A 34 -16.01 -1.87 -12.50
C GLU A 34 -15.66 -2.44 -13.87
N GLU A 35 -14.36 -2.67 -14.12
CA GLU A 35 -13.94 -3.20 -15.40
C GLU A 35 -14.51 -4.60 -15.64
N ASN A 36 -14.57 -5.41 -14.58
CA ASN A 36 -15.07 -6.77 -14.69
C ASN A 36 -16.58 -6.85 -14.95
N THR A 37 -17.32 -5.76 -14.72
CA THR A 37 -18.76 -5.75 -15.02
C THR A 37 -19.08 -5.33 -16.44
N LYS A 38 -18.08 -4.86 -17.19
CA LYS A 38 -18.31 -4.41 -18.56
C LYS A 38 -18.55 -5.59 -19.49
N THR A 39 -19.37 -5.34 -20.50
CA THR A 39 -19.62 -6.35 -21.55
C THR A 39 -18.32 -6.63 -22.31
N ASN A 40 -17.59 -5.58 -22.64
CA ASN A 40 -16.30 -5.70 -23.34
C ASN A 40 -15.20 -5.30 -22.36
N LYS A 41 -14.64 -6.28 -21.68
CA LYS A 41 -13.59 -6.03 -20.70
C LYS A 41 -12.27 -5.73 -21.41
N ASP A 42 -11.53 -4.78 -20.85
CA ASP A 42 -10.19 -4.46 -21.36
C ASP A 42 -9.19 -5.28 -20.56
N THR A 43 -8.67 -6.34 -21.15
CA THR A 43 -7.76 -7.24 -20.45
C THR A 43 -6.42 -6.59 -20.12
N VAL A 44 -6.01 -5.57 -20.88
CA VAL A 44 -4.78 -4.84 -20.58
C VAL A 44 -4.95 -4.01 -19.31
N ILE A 45 -6.10 -3.32 -19.18
CA ILE A 45 -6.41 -2.56 -17.97
C ILE A 45 -6.52 -3.49 -16.77
N ILE A 46 -7.18 -4.64 -16.92
CA ILE A 46 -7.33 -5.60 -15.83
C ILE A 46 -5.96 -6.08 -15.37
N ALA A 47 -5.07 -6.40 -16.31
CA ALA A 47 -3.72 -6.87 -15.95
C ALA A 47 -2.95 -5.78 -15.21
N LYS A 48 -3.06 -4.53 -15.66
CA LYS A 48 -2.36 -3.42 -15.01
C LYS A 48 -2.90 -3.19 -13.60
N LEU A 49 -4.21 -3.23 -13.42
CA LEU A 49 -4.81 -3.04 -12.09
C LEU A 49 -4.36 -4.15 -11.14
N ASN A 50 -4.36 -5.39 -11.61
CA ASN A 50 -3.89 -6.51 -10.78
C ASN A 50 -2.43 -6.34 -10.40
N ALA A 51 -1.59 -5.89 -11.32
CA ALA A 51 -0.17 -5.67 -11.04
C ALA A 51 0.01 -4.55 -10.02
N ASP A 52 -0.75 -3.45 -10.16
CA ASP A 52 -0.65 -2.33 -9.23
C ASP A 52 -1.12 -2.72 -7.84
N ILE A 53 -2.18 -3.53 -7.75
CA ILE A 53 -2.68 -4.02 -6.46
C ILE A 53 -1.63 -4.91 -5.80
N SER A 54 -1.02 -5.79 -6.56
CA SER A 54 0.02 -6.69 -6.04
C SER A 54 1.23 -5.89 -5.55
N GLU A 55 1.62 -4.86 -6.29
CA GLU A 55 2.74 -4.02 -5.89
C GLU A 55 2.43 -3.29 -4.59
N ALA A 56 1.20 -2.77 -4.46
CA ALA A 56 0.78 -2.10 -3.23
C ALA A 56 0.85 -3.05 -2.04
N GLU A 57 0.43 -4.29 -2.21
CA GLU A 57 0.48 -5.29 -1.15
C GLU A 57 1.92 -5.55 -0.72
N SER A 58 2.84 -5.64 -1.67
CA SER A 58 4.26 -5.83 -1.36
C SER A 58 4.83 -4.64 -0.60
N GLN A 59 4.45 -3.42 -1.00
CA GLN A 59 4.92 -2.22 -0.34
C GLN A 59 4.39 -2.14 1.09
N ILE A 60 3.12 -2.47 1.30
CA ILE A 60 2.53 -2.47 2.63
C ILE A 60 3.23 -3.49 3.52
N SER A 61 3.51 -4.67 2.99
CA SER A 61 4.22 -5.69 3.73
C SER A 61 5.61 -5.22 4.16
N ALA A 62 6.34 -4.58 3.24
CA ALA A 62 7.66 -4.06 3.56
C ALA A 62 7.60 -2.97 4.63
N LEU A 63 6.59 -2.09 4.54
CA LEU A 63 6.43 -1.04 5.52
C LEU A 63 6.04 -1.59 6.89
N ASN A 64 5.22 -2.62 6.93
CA ASN A 64 4.87 -3.27 8.19
C ASN A 64 6.10 -3.91 8.83
N GLU A 65 6.98 -4.50 8.02
CA GLU A 65 8.23 -5.07 8.54
C GLU A 65 9.12 -3.98 9.10
N GLU A 66 9.18 -2.84 8.42
CA GLU A 66 9.96 -1.72 8.93
C GLU A 66 9.43 -1.22 10.25
N ALA A 67 8.10 -1.06 10.35
CA ALA A 67 7.47 -0.58 11.57
C ALA A 67 7.71 -1.54 12.74
N ALA A 68 7.75 -2.84 12.46
CA ALA A 68 7.94 -3.84 13.49
C ALA A 68 9.29 -3.67 14.21
N LYS A 69 10.29 -3.08 13.53
CA LYS A 69 11.60 -2.83 14.14
C LYS A 69 11.49 -1.87 15.31
N PHE A 70 10.47 -1.01 15.31
CA PHE A 70 10.31 0.02 16.34
C PHE A 70 9.25 -0.33 17.36
N THR A 71 8.49 -1.38 17.13
CA THR A 71 7.46 -1.81 18.08
C THR A 71 7.91 -3.00 18.90
N SER A 72 9.02 -3.59 18.55
CA SER A 72 9.55 -4.73 19.25
C SER A 72 10.01 -4.30 20.62
N SER A 73 9.45 -4.87 21.62
CA SER A 73 9.77 -4.46 22.97
C SER A 73 10.69 -5.42 23.61
N ASN A 74 11.42 -5.95 23.05
CA ASN A 74 12.38 -6.75 23.68
C ASN A 74 12.60 -7.97 23.37
#